data_bb8cdaf6d9e476a4d8c0839b9b6d26d8
#
_entry.id   bb8cdaf6d9e476a4d8c0839b9b6d26d8
#
_cell.length_a   1.000
_cell.length_b   1.000
_cell.length_c   1.000
_cell.angle_alpha   90.00
_cell.angle_beta   90.00
_cell.angle_gamma   90.00
#
_symmetry.space_group_name_H-M   'P 1'
#
loop_
_entity.id
_entity.type
_entity.pdbx_description
1 polymer ?
#
loop_
_entity_poly.entity_id
_entity_poly.type
_entity_poly.pdbx_seq_one_letter_code
_entity_poly.pdbx_strand_id
1 'polypeptide(L)'
;CYNGGVSLMYDWFPKYSYNLALFVFISGYFYKEKHEEHIFKYIWGRTKRLLIPAYLWNIVYGIIAFALTQVGYTIAQGKFDLYNLFVMPFIDGESFAYNLGSWFVYPLFCVYVFNILFRKLLKKVHRGNEYVILAVYLAIGIFGVQYCIWNPAPKGALLLLFRSMFFLPCFEFGRFYHEKLEKHDNLNSVAYFAIVLGVQLLLLTFCENLEYTPSKCVKFDNGCVIPYVTAITGIAFWLRVAKLITPIIKNKKLVRMISDNTYSIMIHHIFAFMIVKWAFWGLSVITPLFKDFDVLKLKSTIWYIYRPNGLNFYCIIYLAAGIFIPILIGTVSYTHLRA
;
A
#
# COMPACT_ATOMS: atom_id res chain seq x y z
N CYS A 1 0.00 3.90 -3.72
CA CYS A 1 1.45 4.14 -3.69
C CYS A 1 1.88 4.97 -4.89
N TYR A 2 2.84 5.89 -4.67
CA TYR A 2 3.46 6.65 -5.73
C TYR A 2 4.40 5.74 -6.54
N ASN A 3 4.20 5.64 -7.85
CA ASN A 3 4.85 4.64 -8.70
C ASN A 3 5.86 5.25 -9.70
N GLY A 4 6.40 6.43 -9.40
CA GLY A 4 7.36 7.11 -10.27
C GLY A 4 6.77 7.59 -11.60
N GLY A 5 5.45 7.73 -11.70
CA GLY A 5 4.76 8.17 -12.91
C GLY A 5 4.36 7.04 -13.88
N VAL A 6 4.60 5.77 -13.51
CA VAL A 6 4.15 4.60 -14.29
C VAL A 6 2.87 4.05 -13.68
N SER A 7 1.82 3.86 -14.48
CA SER A 7 0.58 3.20 -14.05
C SER A 7 0.06 2.32 -15.18
N LEU A 8 0.00 1.01 -14.93
CA LEU A 8 -0.57 0.06 -15.87
C LEU A 8 -2.10 0.09 -15.77
N MET A 9 -2.78 0.09 -16.91
CA MET A 9 -4.25 0.08 -16.97
C MET A 9 -4.92 1.24 -16.22
N TYR A 10 -4.27 2.43 -16.20
CA TYR A 10 -4.76 3.58 -15.43
C TYR A 10 -6.16 4.03 -15.85
N ASP A 11 -6.44 4.05 -17.13
CA ASP A 11 -7.74 4.47 -17.66
C ASP A 11 -8.87 3.53 -17.27
N TRP A 12 -8.55 2.24 -17.04
CA TRP A 12 -9.49 1.24 -16.56
C TRP A 12 -9.55 1.19 -15.03
N PHE A 13 -8.41 1.29 -14.36
CA PHE A 13 -8.28 1.17 -12.90
C PHE A 13 -7.52 2.37 -12.35
N PRO A 14 -8.23 3.47 -12.00
CA PRO A 14 -7.64 4.69 -11.47
C PRO A 14 -6.81 4.46 -10.21
N LYS A 15 -5.99 5.45 -9.86
CA LYS A 15 -5.10 5.38 -8.69
C LYS A 15 -5.87 5.08 -7.42
N TYR A 16 -5.29 4.19 -6.62
CA TYR A 16 -5.83 3.77 -5.32
C TYR A 16 -7.20 3.11 -5.35
N SER A 17 -7.79 2.86 -6.52
CA SER A 17 -9.08 2.17 -6.64
C SER A 17 -9.02 0.72 -6.14
N TYR A 18 -7.88 0.03 -6.33
CA TYR A 18 -7.70 -1.37 -5.92
C TYR A 18 -6.33 -1.69 -5.31
N ASN A 19 -5.27 -0.95 -5.62
CA ASN A 19 -3.88 -1.34 -5.34
C ASN A 19 -3.64 -1.65 -3.85
N LEU A 20 -4.08 -0.76 -2.95
CA LEU A 20 -3.92 -0.95 -1.51
C LEU A 20 -4.83 -2.07 -1.01
N ALA A 21 -6.06 -2.14 -1.50
CA ALA A 21 -7.00 -3.21 -1.20
C ALA A 21 -6.44 -4.58 -1.61
N LEU A 22 -5.73 -4.69 -2.74
CA LEU A 22 -5.07 -5.91 -3.20
C LEU A 22 -4.00 -6.39 -2.21
N PHE A 23 -3.17 -5.50 -1.65
CA PHE A 23 -2.19 -5.89 -0.63
C PHE A 23 -2.86 -6.45 0.63
N VAL A 24 -3.95 -5.83 1.05
CA VAL A 24 -4.73 -6.29 2.20
C VAL A 24 -5.44 -7.60 1.89
N PHE A 25 -6.00 -7.74 0.70
CA PHE A 25 -6.61 -8.98 0.19
C PHE A 25 -5.60 -10.15 0.23
N ILE A 26 -4.38 -9.97 -0.29
CA ILE A 26 -3.33 -10.98 -0.23
C ILE A 26 -3.01 -11.35 1.22
N SER A 27 -3.02 -10.40 2.13
CA SER A 27 -2.82 -10.65 3.56
C SER A 27 -3.91 -11.53 4.17
N GLY A 28 -5.16 -11.33 3.77
CA GLY A 28 -6.30 -12.15 4.14
C GLY A 28 -6.28 -13.54 3.50
N TYR A 29 -5.92 -13.61 2.21
CA TYR A 29 -5.79 -14.86 1.46
C TYR A 29 -4.82 -15.84 2.14
N PHE A 30 -3.68 -15.35 2.65
CA PHE A 30 -2.70 -16.19 3.35
C PHE A 30 -2.95 -16.33 4.85
N TYR A 31 -4.06 -15.81 5.38
CA TYR A 31 -4.41 -16.01 6.79
C TYR A 31 -4.80 -17.46 7.04
N LYS A 32 -4.27 -18.05 8.13
CA LYS A 32 -4.51 -19.44 8.50
C LYS A 32 -5.22 -19.53 9.84
N GLU A 33 -6.22 -20.36 9.92
CA GLU A 33 -7.06 -20.57 11.11
C GLU A 33 -6.26 -20.99 12.34
N LYS A 34 -5.19 -21.77 12.15
CA LYS A 34 -4.26 -22.18 13.21
C LYS A 34 -3.62 -21.03 14.01
N HIS A 35 -3.64 -19.81 13.46
CA HIS A 35 -3.13 -18.65 14.18
C HIS A 35 -3.99 -18.30 15.40
N GLU A 36 -5.27 -18.68 15.39
CA GLU A 36 -6.23 -18.36 16.45
C GLU A 36 -6.00 -19.21 17.71
N GLU A 37 -5.23 -20.31 17.60
CA GLU A 37 -4.80 -21.12 18.74
C GLU A 37 -3.75 -20.39 19.60
N HIS A 38 -2.89 -19.58 18.96
CA HIS A 38 -1.74 -18.92 19.59
C HIS A 38 -1.72 -17.42 19.30
N ILE A 39 -2.72 -16.68 19.78
CA ILE A 39 -2.93 -15.24 19.48
C ILE A 39 -1.69 -14.40 19.81
N PHE A 40 -1.14 -14.53 21.01
CA PHE A 40 0.03 -13.74 21.42
C PHE A 40 1.24 -14.00 20.51
N LYS A 41 1.50 -15.26 20.16
CA LYS A 41 2.57 -15.62 19.22
C LYS A 41 2.34 -15.02 17.84
N TYR A 42 1.09 -15.00 17.38
CA TYR A 42 0.71 -14.38 16.10
C TYR A 42 0.91 -12.87 16.12
N ILE A 43 0.33 -12.17 17.11
CA ILE A 43 0.45 -10.70 17.23
C ILE A 43 1.92 -10.31 17.36
N TRP A 44 2.68 -10.99 18.23
CA TRP A 44 4.11 -10.74 18.40
C TRP A 44 4.91 -10.97 17.09
N GLY A 45 4.55 -12.02 16.35
CA GLY A 45 5.13 -12.29 15.04
C GLY A 45 4.85 -11.15 14.03
N ARG A 46 3.64 -10.56 14.05
CA ARG A 46 3.29 -9.40 13.22
C ARG A 46 3.99 -8.13 13.70
N THR A 47 4.07 -7.90 15.01
CA THR A 47 4.84 -6.79 15.59
C THR A 47 6.29 -6.81 15.12
N LYS A 48 6.96 -7.96 15.24
CA LYS A 48 8.36 -8.11 14.80
C LYS A 48 8.57 -7.87 13.30
N ARG A 49 7.62 -8.28 12.47
CA ARG A 49 7.75 -8.23 11.01
C ARG A 49 7.28 -6.91 10.40
N LEU A 50 6.39 -6.19 11.06
CA LEU A 50 5.75 -4.98 10.53
C LEU A 50 6.11 -3.74 11.35
N LEU A 51 5.81 -3.73 12.66
CA LEU A 51 5.94 -2.52 13.47
C LEU A 51 7.40 -2.20 13.81
N ILE A 52 8.16 -3.17 14.31
CA ILE A 52 9.55 -2.92 14.71
C ILE A 52 10.37 -2.37 13.53
N PRO A 53 10.35 -3.00 12.34
CA PRO A 53 11.08 -2.44 11.20
C PRO A 53 10.53 -1.05 10.77
N ALA A 54 9.20 -0.83 10.84
CA ALA A 54 8.65 0.47 10.49
C ALA A 54 9.14 1.58 11.42
N TYR A 55 9.22 1.32 12.73
CA TYR A 55 9.78 2.29 13.71
C TYR A 55 11.27 2.51 13.53
N LEU A 56 12.05 1.44 13.33
CA LEU A 56 13.49 1.57 13.10
C LEU A 56 13.77 2.44 11.87
N TRP A 57 13.06 2.19 10.78
CA TRP A 57 13.18 3.01 9.57
C TRP A 57 12.65 4.42 9.75
N ASN A 58 11.63 4.62 10.60
CA ASN A 58 11.17 5.96 10.94
C ASN A 58 12.26 6.78 11.64
N ILE A 59 13.04 6.17 12.53
CA ILE A 59 14.20 6.83 13.17
C ILE A 59 15.25 7.18 12.12
N VAL A 60 15.62 6.22 11.24
CA VAL A 60 16.62 6.47 10.18
C VAL A 60 16.17 7.61 9.26
N TYR A 61 14.90 7.60 8.82
CA TYR A 61 14.37 8.66 7.98
C TYR A 61 14.21 9.99 8.71
N GLY A 62 14.01 9.96 10.02
CA GLY A 62 14.05 11.16 10.86
C GLY A 62 15.43 11.80 10.88
N ILE A 63 16.51 11.01 11.02
CA ILE A 63 17.89 11.48 10.96
C ILE A 63 18.18 12.05 9.55
N ILE A 64 17.80 11.36 8.49
CA ILE A 64 17.98 11.82 7.11
C ILE A 64 17.22 13.14 6.89
N ALA A 65 15.98 13.24 7.33
CA ALA A 65 15.15 14.44 7.22
C ALA A 65 15.81 15.62 7.97
N PHE A 66 16.28 15.40 9.18
CA PHE A 66 17.01 16.40 9.95
C PHE A 66 18.27 16.89 9.22
N ALA A 67 19.11 15.99 8.70
CA ALA A 67 20.30 16.35 7.94
C ALA A 67 19.96 17.14 6.67
N LEU A 68 18.89 16.76 5.95
CA LEU A 68 18.47 17.46 4.74
C LEU A 68 17.95 18.87 5.02
N THR A 69 17.31 19.11 6.17
CA THR A 69 16.89 20.47 6.54
C THR A 69 18.08 21.41 6.75
N GLN A 70 19.21 20.91 7.24
CA GLN A 70 20.43 21.71 7.41
C GLN A 70 21.01 22.19 6.07
N VAL A 71 20.76 21.49 4.97
CA VAL A 71 21.21 21.87 3.61
C VAL A 71 20.08 22.48 2.76
N GLY A 72 19.04 22.98 3.43
CA GLY A 72 17.98 23.79 2.81
C GLY A 72 16.86 23.00 2.11
N TYR A 73 16.61 21.74 2.50
CA TYR A 73 15.43 21.02 2.07
C TYR A 73 14.21 21.39 2.94
N THR A 74 13.15 21.82 2.30
CA THR A 74 11.89 22.17 2.99
C THR A 74 10.87 21.01 3.01
N ILE A 75 11.15 19.91 2.27
CA ILE A 75 10.31 18.71 2.22
C ILE A 75 10.39 17.89 3.51
N ALA A 76 11.49 18.01 4.26
CA ALA A 76 11.71 17.24 5.48
C ALA A 76 10.74 17.75 6.56
N GLN A 77 9.47 17.40 6.43
CA GLN A 77 8.43 17.77 7.38
C GLN A 77 8.58 16.94 8.66
N GLY A 78 8.35 17.58 9.78
CA GLY A 78 8.39 16.98 11.10
C GLY A 78 9.66 17.38 11.89
N LYS A 79 9.42 17.77 13.14
CA LYS A 79 10.54 17.97 14.09
C LYS A 79 11.10 16.61 14.48
N PHE A 80 12.40 16.53 14.67
CA PHE A 80 13.05 15.33 15.20
C PHE A 80 12.83 15.27 16.72
N ASP A 81 11.67 14.79 17.14
CA ASP A 81 11.25 14.66 18.54
C ASP A 81 10.59 13.28 18.80
N LEU A 82 10.42 12.95 20.07
CA LEU A 82 9.85 11.66 20.50
C LEU A 82 8.42 11.43 19.96
N TYR A 83 7.64 12.50 19.83
CA TYR A 83 6.28 12.40 19.31
C TYR A 83 6.28 11.97 17.84
N ASN A 84 7.06 12.65 16.99
CA ASN A 84 7.19 12.31 15.57
C ASN A 84 7.92 10.98 15.33
N LEU A 85 8.78 10.56 16.25
CA LEU A 85 9.45 9.26 16.13
C LEU A 85 8.55 8.08 16.50
N PHE A 86 7.71 8.20 17.54
CA PHE A 86 7.03 7.04 18.11
C PHE A 86 5.50 7.12 18.10
N VAL A 87 4.91 8.30 18.24
CA VAL A 87 3.45 8.47 18.33
C VAL A 87 2.84 8.78 16.97
N MET A 88 3.36 9.80 16.30
CA MET A 88 2.86 10.27 15.00
C MET A 88 2.81 9.18 13.93
N PRO A 89 3.82 8.29 13.79
CA PRO A 89 3.75 7.21 12.81
C PRO A 89 2.55 6.29 13.03
N PHE A 90 2.23 5.99 14.29
CA PHE A 90 1.15 5.07 14.61
C PHE A 90 -0.23 5.70 14.40
N ILE A 91 -0.42 6.96 14.77
CA ILE A 91 -1.74 7.60 14.71
C ILE A 91 -2.05 8.22 13.34
N ASP A 92 -1.12 8.98 12.75
CA ASP A 92 -1.29 9.60 11.42
C ASP A 92 -0.57 8.85 10.30
N GLY A 93 0.49 8.10 10.62
CA GLY A 93 1.29 7.34 9.67
C GLY A 93 2.26 8.17 8.82
N GLU A 94 2.33 9.48 9.01
CA GLU A 94 3.12 10.40 8.19
C GLU A 94 4.02 11.27 9.09
N SER A 95 5.23 10.77 9.42
CA SER A 95 6.17 11.57 10.23
C SER A 95 7.21 12.28 9.38
N PHE A 96 7.84 11.60 8.45
CA PHE A 96 8.92 12.12 7.62
C PHE A 96 8.67 11.84 6.15
N ALA A 97 8.98 12.80 5.29
CA ALA A 97 8.61 12.79 3.88
C ALA A 97 9.05 11.52 3.11
N TYR A 98 10.24 10.99 3.42
CA TYR A 98 10.75 9.81 2.72
C TYR A 98 10.26 8.49 3.31
N ASN A 99 9.57 8.52 4.45
CA ASN A 99 8.94 7.36 5.09
C ASN A 99 7.43 7.29 4.86
N LEU A 100 6.89 8.05 3.92
CA LEU A 100 5.44 8.07 3.69
C LEU A 100 4.85 6.70 3.37
N GLY A 101 5.62 5.79 2.76
CA GLY A 101 5.14 4.43 2.48
C GLY A 101 4.77 3.63 3.73
N SER A 102 5.33 3.97 4.90
CA SER A 102 5.09 3.26 6.16
C SER A 102 3.69 3.45 6.74
N TRP A 103 2.95 4.50 6.35
CA TRP A 103 1.60 4.76 6.85
C TRP A 103 0.68 3.53 6.75
N PHE A 104 0.85 2.73 5.71
CA PHE A 104 0.02 1.55 5.44
C PHE A 104 0.24 0.41 6.44
N VAL A 105 1.42 0.33 7.05
CA VAL A 105 1.78 -0.73 8.01
C VAL A 105 0.90 -0.71 9.24
N TYR A 106 0.59 0.48 9.75
CA TYR A 106 -0.12 0.64 11.03
C TYR A 106 -1.60 0.21 10.94
N PRO A 107 -2.41 0.68 9.96
CA PRO A 107 -3.78 0.16 9.80
C PRO A 107 -3.80 -1.32 9.43
N LEU A 108 -2.84 -1.81 8.64
CA LEU A 108 -2.73 -3.24 8.33
C LEU A 108 -2.47 -4.06 9.62
N PHE A 109 -1.60 -3.59 10.51
CA PHE A 109 -1.38 -4.22 11.81
C PHE A 109 -2.66 -4.23 12.66
N CYS A 110 -3.39 -3.12 12.72
CA CYS A 110 -4.68 -3.06 13.41
C CYS A 110 -5.69 -4.06 12.84
N VAL A 111 -5.76 -4.21 11.51
CA VAL A 111 -6.61 -5.21 10.85
C VAL A 111 -6.22 -6.62 11.27
N TYR A 112 -4.93 -6.97 11.33
CA TYR A 112 -4.48 -8.28 11.80
C TYR A 112 -4.89 -8.55 13.24
N VAL A 113 -4.72 -7.57 14.12
CA VAL A 113 -5.08 -7.69 15.56
C VAL A 113 -6.58 -7.83 15.72
N PHE A 114 -7.35 -6.94 15.09
CA PHE A 114 -8.82 -7.00 15.14
C PHE A 114 -9.35 -8.34 14.60
N ASN A 115 -8.88 -8.76 13.42
CA ASN A 115 -9.34 -9.99 12.79
C ASN A 115 -9.13 -11.22 13.69
N ILE A 116 -7.93 -11.39 14.28
CA ILE A 116 -7.66 -12.57 15.11
C ILE A 116 -8.47 -12.58 16.40
N LEU A 117 -8.67 -11.41 17.03
CA LEU A 117 -9.47 -11.28 18.24
C LEU A 117 -10.96 -11.51 17.95
N PHE A 118 -11.47 -10.92 16.87
CA PHE A 118 -12.87 -11.04 16.47
C PHE A 118 -13.23 -12.48 16.08
N ARG A 119 -12.38 -13.15 15.28
CA ARG A 119 -12.59 -14.55 14.90
C ARG A 119 -12.58 -15.47 16.11
N LYS A 120 -11.67 -15.27 17.08
CA LYS A 120 -11.67 -16.06 18.32
C LYS A 120 -12.93 -15.83 19.14
N LEU A 121 -13.44 -14.60 19.20
CA LEU A 121 -14.68 -14.29 19.88
C LEU A 121 -15.87 -15.00 19.22
N LEU A 122 -15.98 -14.91 17.89
CA LEU A 122 -17.05 -15.55 17.14
C LEU A 122 -17.04 -17.07 17.23
N LYS A 123 -15.88 -17.71 17.28
CA LYS A 123 -15.80 -19.16 17.50
C LYS A 123 -16.44 -19.62 18.80
N LYS A 124 -16.42 -18.78 19.84
CA LYS A 124 -17.11 -19.09 21.10
C LYS A 124 -18.64 -19.04 20.99
N VAL A 125 -19.14 -18.24 20.04
CA VAL A 125 -20.59 -17.97 19.92
C VAL A 125 -21.21 -18.74 18.73
N HIS A 126 -20.59 -18.77 17.55
CA HIS A 126 -21.24 -19.18 16.29
C HIS A 126 -20.39 -20.02 15.33
N ARG A 127 -19.42 -20.79 15.75
CA ARG A 127 -18.59 -21.66 14.88
C ARG A 127 -17.93 -20.97 13.68
N GLY A 128 -17.76 -19.64 13.69
CA GLY A 128 -16.96 -18.92 12.70
C GLY A 128 -17.43 -19.02 11.24
N ASN A 129 -18.70 -18.72 10.95
CA ASN A 129 -19.21 -18.69 9.59
C ASN A 129 -18.61 -17.53 8.80
N GLU A 130 -17.85 -17.83 7.72
CA GLU A 130 -17.18 -16.83 6.88
C GLU A 130 -18.16 -15.83 6.23
N TYR A 131 -19.39 -16.23 5.92
CA TYR A 131 -20.42 -15.31 5.39
C TYR A 131 -20.82 -14.26 6.43
N VAL A 132 -20.94 -14.65 7.71
CA VAL A 132 -21.25 -13.72 8.79
C VAL A 132 -20.10 -12.75 9.02
N ILE A 133 -18.87 -13.25 9.00
CA ILE A 133 -17.67 -12.42 9.17
C ILE A 133 -17.58 -11.39 8.03
N LEU A 134 -17.77 -11.83 6.79
CA LEU A 134 -17.78 -10.95 5.62
C LEU A 134 -18.87 -9.87 5.74
N ALA A 135 -20.09 -10.24 6.13
CA ALA A 135 -21.17 -9.28 6.29
C ALA A 135 -20.87 -8.23 7.39
N VAL A 136 -20.34 -8.67 8.53
CA VAL A 136 -19.97 -7.77 9.63
C VAL A 136 -18.81 -6.84 9.21
N TYR A 137 -17.79 -7.37 8.54
CA TYR A 137 -16.66 -6.54 8.10
C TYR A 137 -17.07 -5.54 7.02
N LEU A 138 -17.96 -5.93 6.09
CA LEU A 138 -18.55 -5.01 5.14
C LEU A 138 -19.35 -3.91 5.83
N ALA A 139 -20.18 -4.26 6.82
CA ALA A 139 -20.95 -3.26 7.58
C ALA A 139 -20.01 -2.26 8.30
N ILE A 140 -18.93 -2.76 8.94
CA ILE A 140 -17.92 -1.92 9.60
C ILE A 140 -17.24 -0.99 8.57
N GLY A 141 -16.82 -1.55 7.45
CA GLY A 141 -16.12 -0.78 6.41
C GLY A 141 -17.01 0.27 5.75
N ILE A 142 -18.24 -0.10 5.38
CA ILE A 142 -19.24 0.82 4.82
C ILE A 142 -19.54 1.95 5.80
N PHE A 143 -19.75 1.64 7.08
CA PHE A 143 -19.94 2.65 8.11
C PHE A 143 -18.73 3.58 8.22
N GLY A 144 -17.50 3.05 8.20
CA GLY A 144 -16.28 3.84 8.25
C GLY A 144 -16.14 4.81 7.09
N VAL A 145 -16.42 4.34 5.85
CA VAL A 145 -16.41 5.19 4.66
C VAL A 145 -17.51 6.24 4.73
N GLN A 146 -18.73 5.86 5.13
CA GLN A 146 -19.87 6.78 5.27
C GLN A 146 -19.58 7.89 6.29
N TYR A 147 -18.96 7.55 7.41
CA TYR A 147 -18.55 8.53 8.40
C TYR A 147 -17.52 9.53 7.82
N CYS A 148 -16.55 9.04 7.03
CA CYS A 148 -15.56 9.90 6.38
C CYS A 148 -16.15 10.79 5.28
N ILE A 149 -17.26 10.38 4.64
CA ILE A 149 -18.03 11.23 3.73
C ILE A 149 -18.66 12.40 4.49
N TRP A 150 -19.25 12.13 5.64
CA TRP A 150 -19.86 13.19 6.48
C TRP A 150 -18.82 14.06 7.21
N ASN A 151 -17.67 13.48 7.57
CA ASN A 151 -16.59 14.15 8.31
C ASN A 151 -15.26 13.98 7.56
N PRO A 152 -15.02 14.72 6.48
CA PRO A 152 -13.86 14.52 5.64
C PRO A 152 -12.55 14.84 6.36
N ALA A 153 -11.50 14.09 5.99
CA ALA A 153 -10.14 14.22 6.50
C ALA A 153 -10.01 14.06 8.03
N PRO A 154 -10.46 12.94 8.63
CA PRO A 154 -10.22 12.67 10.04
C PRO A 154 -8.71 12.70 10.33
N LYS A 155 -8.34 13.00 11.59
CA LYS A 155 -6.93 13.13 12.01
C LYS A 155 -6.63 12.23 13.21
N GLY A 156 -5.35 11.95 13.41
CA GLY A 156 -4.86 11.24 14.57
C GLY A 156 -5.43 9.83 14.69
N ALA A 157 -5.82 9.43 15.89
CA ALA A 157 -6.35 8.09 16.18
C ALA A 157 -7.61 7.75 15.36
N LEU A 158 -8.45 8.73 15.03
CA LEU A 158 -9.63 8.53 14.19
C LEU A 158 -9.23 8.18 12.75
N LEU A 159 -8.18 8.79 12.23
CA LEU A 159 -7.66 8.46 10.90
C LEU A 159 -7.16 7.00 10.86
N LEU A 160 -6.40 6.57 11.87
CA LEU A 160 -5.98 5.17 11.98
C LEU A 160 -7.18 4.21 12.06
N LEU A 161 -8.19 4.56 12.86
CA LEU A 161 -9.41 3.77 13.01
C LEU A 161 -10.12 3.60 11.66
N PHE A 162 -10.40 4.69 10.94
CA PHE A 162 -11.14 4.64 9.68
C PHE A 162 -10.35 4.00 8.54
N ARG A 163 -9.03 4.17 8.49
CA ARG A 163 -8.15 3.38 7.59
C ARG A 163 -8.29 1.88 7.87
N SER A 164 -8.29 1.50 9.15
CA SER A 164 -8.43 0.09 9.55
C SER A 164 -9.81 -0.46 9.21
N MET A 165 -10.88 0.32 9.43
CA MET A 165 -12.23 -0.05 9.04
C MET A 165 -12.38 -0.20 7.53
N PHE A 166 -11.77 0.68 6.73
CA PHE A 166 -11.74 0.58 5.27
C PHE A 166 -11.05 -0.70 4.78
N PHE A 167 -9.94 -1.09 5.40
CA PHE A 167 -9.16 -2.26 4.99
C PHE A 167 -9.72 -3.59 5.51
N LEU A 168 -10.56 -3.58 6.52
CA LEU A 168 -11.08 -4.80 7.13
C LEU A 168 -11.89 -5.67 6.14
N PRO A 169 -12.84 -5.13 5.35
CA PRO A 169 -13.50 -5.90 4.28
C PRO A 169 -12.52 -6.41 3.22
N CYS A 170 -11.51 -5.61 2.86
CA CYS A 170 -10.53 -6.01 1.86
C CYS A 170 -9.72 -7.24 2.32
N PHE A 171 -9.41 -7.32 3.62
CA PHE A 171 -8.78 -8.51 4.22
C PHE A 171 -9.71 -9.72 4.12
N GLU A 172 -10.98 -9.56 4.47
CA GLU A 172 -11.95 -10.64 4.45
C GLU A 172 -12.26 -11.11 3.03
N PHE A 173 -12.27 -10.24 2.03
CA PHE A 173 -12.39 -10.64 0.62
C PHE A 173 -11.31 -11.66 0.25
N GLY A 174 -10.07 -11.47 0.73
CA GLY A 174 -8.99 -12.42 0.48
C GLY A 174 -9.20 -13.77 1.15
N ARG A 175 -9.59 -13.75 2.42
CA ARG A 175 -9.90 -14.97 3.17
C ARG A 175 -11.09 -15.70 2.58
N PHE A 176 -12.17 -14.99 2.32
CA PHE A 176 -13.41 -15.54 1.74
C PHE A 176 -13.16 -16.13 0.35
N TYR A 177 -12.38 -15.43 -0.49
CA TYR A 177 -12.01 -15.96 -1.80
C TYR A 177 -11.27 -17.30 -1.66
N HIS A 178 -10.26 -17.37 -0.82
CA HIS A 178 -9.47 -18.58 -0.60
C HIS A 178 -10.31 -19.75 -0.10
N GLU A 179 -11.19 -19.52 0.87
CA GLU A 179 -11.96 -20.60 1.50
C GLU A 179 -13.20 -21.02 0.71
N LYS A 180 -13.83 -20.07 -0.01
CA LYS A 180 -15.16 -20.31 -0.61
C LYS A 180 -15.17 -20.23 -2.13
N LEU A 181 -14.43 -19.30 -2.73
CA LEU A 181 -14.57 -19.01 -4.16
C LEU A 181 -13.49 -19.65 -5.03
N GLU A 182 -12.27 -19.81 -4.55
CA GLU A 182 -11.13 -20.25 -5.36
C GLU A 182 -11.35 -21.61 -6.01
N LYS A 183 -12.00 -22.54 -5.30
CA LYS A 183 -12.33 -23.89 -5.80
C LYS A 183 -13.35 -23.87 -6.95
N HIS A 184 -14.16 -22.82 -7.01
CA HIS A 184 -15.23 -22.64 -8.01
C HIS A 184 -14.81 -21.68 -9.14
N ASP A 185 -13.60 -21.13 -9.08
CA ASP A 185 -13.07 -20.19 -10.08
C ASP A 185 -12.55 -20.94 -11.33
N ASN A 186 -13.48 -21.61 -12.04
CA ASN A 186 -13.23 -22.42 -13.24
C ASN A 186 -13.73 -21.75 -14.54
N LEU A 187 -14.15 -20.49 -14.48
CA LEU A 187 -14.61 -19.75 -15.65
C LEU A 187 -13.49 -19.63 -16.70
N ASN A 188 -13.88 -19.72 -17.97
CA ASN A 188 -12.98 -19.39 -19.07
C ASN A 188 -12.45 -17.96 -18.91
N SER A 189 -11.15 -17.78 -19.15
CA SER A 189 -10.51 -16.46 -18.90
C SER A 189 -11.07 -15.34 -19.76
N VAL A 190 -11.52 -15.62 -20.97
CA VAL A 190 -12.14 -14.61 -21.86
C VAL A 190 -13.47 -14.14 -21.24
N ALA A 191 -14.34 -15.07 -20.86
CA ALA A 191 -15.61 -14.75 -20.20
C ALA A 191 -15.38 -14.03 -18.86
N TYR A 192 -14.38 -14.45 -18.09
CA TYR A 192 -14.02 -13.81 -16.84
C TYR A 192 -13.59 -12.35 -17.04
N PHE A 193 -12.68 -12.08 -17.97
CA PHE A 193 -12.26 -10.71 -18.28
C PHE A 193 -13.41 -9.88 -18.84
N ALA A 194 -14.27 -10.47 -19.69
CA ALA A 194 -15.43 -9.76 -20.22
C ALA A 194 -16.40 -9.31 -19.10
N ILE A 195 -16.64 -10.17 -18.09
CA ILE A 195 -17.48 -9.83 -16.93
C ILE A 195 -16.80 -8.72 -16.10
N VAL A 196 -15.54 -8.91 -15.72
CA VAL A 196 -14.81 -7.95 -14.85
C VAL A 196 -14.66 -6.59 -15.51
N LEU A 197 -14.26 -6.56 -16.78
CA LEU A 197 -14.11 -5.31 -17.54
C LEU A 197 -15.49 -4.70 -17.87
N GLY A 198 -16.51 -5.50 -18.10
CA GLY A 198 -17.89 -5.02 -18.27
C GLY A 198 -18.40 -4.29 -17.03
N VAL A 199 -18.21 -4.87 -15.83
CA VAL A 199 -18.55 -4.20 -14.56
C VAL A 199 -17.72 -2.94 -14.37
N GLN A 200 -16.42 -3.00 -14.68
CA GLN A 200 -15.53 -1.83 -14.57
C GLN A 200 -15.93 -0.70 -15.53
N LEU A 201 -16.35 -1.05 -16.75
CA LEU A 201 -16.85 -0.08 -17.72
C LEU A 201 -18.13 0.60 -17.22
N LEU A 202 -19.07 -0.16 -16.63
CA LEU A 202 -20.24 0.42 -15.98
C LEU A 202 -19.85 1.39 -14.88
N LEU A 203 -18.89 1.03 -14.01
CA LEU A 203 -18.38 1.94 -12.98
C LEU A 203 -17.80 3.22 -13.59
N LEU A 204 -16.97 3.11 -14.63
CA LEU A 204 -16.38 4.27 -15.30
C LEU A 204 -17.42 5.14 -16.01
N THR A 205 -18.56 4.57 -16.44
CA THR A 205 -19.62 5.31 -17.12
C THR A 205 -20.54 6.04 -16.14
N PHE A 206 -20.84 5.43 -14.99
CA PHE A 206 -21.85 5.94 -14.06
C PHE A 206 -21.24 6.63 -12.82
N CYS A 207 -19.93 6.51 -12.59
CA CYS A 207 -19.24 7.11 -11.45
C CYS A 207 -18.30 8.21 -11.94
N GLU A 208 -18.37 9.39 -11.32
CA GLU A 208 -17.59 10.56 -11.74
C GLU A 208 -16.08 10.38 -11.52
N ASN A 209 -15.69 9.83 -10.37
CA ASN A 209 -14.28 9.71 -9.98
C ASN A 209 -14.07 8.44 -9.17
N LEU A 210 -13.26 7.51 -9.69
CA LEU A 210 -12.90 6.26 -9.01
C LEU A 210 -11.52 6.34 -8.34
N GLU A 211 -10.90 7.51 -8.24
CA GLU A 211 -9.70 7.73 -7.44
C GLU A 211 -10.07 7.93 -5.98
N TYR A 212 -9.62 7.04 -5.13
CA TYR A 212 -9.77 7.17 -3.68
C TYR A 212 -8.46 7.56 -3.02
N THR A 213 -8.54 8.16 -1.83
CA THR A 213 -7.35 8.47 -1.04
C THR A 213 -7.47 7.84 0.35
N PRO A 214 -7.30 6.50 0.45
CA PRO A 214 -7.44 5.79 1.72
C PRO A 214 -6.44 6.26 2.78
N SER A 215 -5.29 6.81 2.37
CA SER A 215 -4.29 7.37 3.30
C SER A 215 -4.80 8.57 4.09
N LYS A 216 -5.75 9.30 3.58
CA LYS A 216 -6.40 10.46 4.23
C LYS A 216 -7.89 10.23 4.52
N CYS A 217 -8.43 9.09 4.12
CA CYS A 217 -9.87 8.78 4.18
C CYS A 217 -10.74 9.86 3.51
N VAL A 218 -10.39 10.24 2.29
CA VAL A 218 -11.10 11.25 1.49
C VAL A 218 -11.30 10.79 0.05
N LYS A 219 -12.07 11.57 -0.73
CA LYS A 219 -12.42 11.30 -2.14
C LYS A 219 -13.30 10.05 -2.30
N PHE A 220 -14.31 9.91 -1.47
CA PHE A 220 -15.35 8.88 -1.59
C PHE A 220 -16.60 9.44 -2.29
N ASP A 221 -16.40 10.07 -3.46
CA ASP A 221 -17.41 10.88 -4.16
C ASP A 221 -18.62 10.04 -4.62
N ASN A 222 -18.43 8.75 -4.84
CA ASN A 222 -19.47 7.83 -5.29
C ASN A 222 -20.15 7.03 -4.13
N GLY A 223 -20.05 7.53 -2.90
CA GLY A 223 -20.66 6.89 -1.74
C GLY A 223 -19.82 5.76 -1.13
N CYS A 224 -20.41 5.08 -0.15
CA CYS A 224 -19.66 4.17 0.73
C CYS A 224 -19.48 2.73 0.19
N VAL A 225 -20.19 2.33 -0.86
CA VAL A 225 -20.17 0.97 -1.42
C VAL A 225 -19.22 0.87 -2.62
N ILE A 226 -19.23 1.86 -3.49
CA ILE A 226 -18.48 1.85 -4.76
C ILE A 226 -16.97 1.62 -4.58
N PRO A 227 -16.30 2.15 -3.54
CA PRO A 227 -14.88 1.86 -3.30
C PRO A 227 -14.58 0.36 -3.16
N TYR A 228 -15.47 -0.41 -2.56
CA TYR A 228 -15.32 -1.86 -2.43
C TYR A 228 -15.60 -2.60 -3.74
N VAL A 229 -16.61 -2.18 -4.50
CA VAL A 229 -16.90 -2.77 -5.81
C VAL A 229 -15.73 -2.55 -6.76
N THR A 230 -15.18 -1.34 -6.82
CA THR A 230 -14.00 -1.00 -7.63
C THR A 230 -12.76 -1.76 -7.17
N ALA A 231 -12.58 -1.92 -5.87
CA ALA A 231 -11.50 -2.74 -5.34
C ALA A 231 -11.61 -4.20 -5.78
N ILE A 232 -12.82 -4.78 -5.70
CA ILE A 232 -13.07 -6.17 -6.11
C ILE A 232 -12.82 -6.36 -7.62
N THR A 233 -13.29 -5.45 -8.49
CA THR A 233 -13.04 -5.56 -9.93
C THR A 233 -11.56 -5.52 -10.27
N GLY A 234 -10.81 -4.58 -9.68
CA GLY A 234 -9.37 -4.49 -9.88
C GLY A 234 -8.62 -5.71 -9.31
N ILE A 235 -8.99 -6.19 -8.12
CA ILE A 235 -8.43 -7.41 -7.53
C ILE A 235 -8.72 -8.62 -8.41
N ALA A 236 -9.96 -8.79 -8.86
CA ALA A 236 -10.37 -9.89 -9.72
C ALA A 236 -9.59 -9.91 -11.03
N PHE A 237 -9.43 -8.74 -11.68
CA PHE A 237 -8.64 -8.60 -12.89
C PHE A 237 -7.20 -9.11 -12.68
N TRP A 238 -6.50 -8.59 -11.68
CA TRP A 238 -5.11 -8.93 -11.45
C TRP A 238 -4.91 -10.35 -10.90
N LEU A 239 -5.87 -10.91 -10.17
CA LEU A 239 -5.85 -12.33 -9.79
C LEU A 239 -5.89 -13.23 -11.01
N ARG A 240 -6.77 -12.94 -11.98
CA ARG A 240 -6.83 -13.74 -13.21
C ARG A 240 -5.56 -13.59 -14.05
N VAL A 241 -5.01 -12.37 -14.17
CA VAL A 241 -3.71 -12.15 -14.81
C VAL A 241 -2.62 -12.95 -14.10
N ALA A 242 -2.54 -12.88 -12.76
CA ALA A 242 -1.56 -13.65 -11.99
C ALA A 242 -1.72 -15.16 -12.21
N LYS A 243 -2.96 -15.69 -12.24
CA LYS A 243 -3.24 -17.10 -12.51
C LYS A 243 -2.71 -17.54 -13.88
N LEU A 244 -2.87 -16.70 -14.91
CA LEU A 244 -2.40 -16.97 -16.26
C LEU A 244 -0.88 -16.92 -16.41
N ILE A 245 -0.21 -15.95 -15.76
CA ILE A 245 1.24 -15.77 -15.90
C ILE A 245 2.06 -16.62 -14.92
N THR A 246 1.47 -17.07 -13.81
CA THR A 246 2.16 -17.87 -12.79
C THR A 246 2.89 -19.10 -13.35
N PRO A 247 2.32 -19.93 -14.26
CA PRO A 247 3.04 -21.07 -14.82
C PRO A 247 4.36 -20.68 -15.50
N ILE A 248 4.41 -19.46 -16.08
CA ILE A 248 5.56 -18.96 -16.83
C ILE A 248 6.63 -18.37 -15.90
N ILE A 249 6.19 -17.68 -14.81
CA ILE A 249 7.09 -16.84 -13.99
C ILE A 249 7.43 -17.44 -12.62
N LYS A 250 6.70 -18.46 -12.14
CA LYS A 250 6.84 -18.99 -10.75
C LYS A 250 8.27 -19.36 -10.34
N ASN A 251 9.09 -19.79 -11.30
CA ASN A 251 10.47 -20.20 -11.06
C ASN A 251 11.50 -19.09 -11.36
N LYS A 252 11.09 -17.92 -11.78
CA LYS A 252 12.01 -16.80 -12.10
C LYS A 252 12.56 -16.19 -10.82
N LYS A 253 13.89 -16.18 -10.69
CA LYS A 253 14.61 -15.62 -9.53
C LYS A 253 14.21 -14.16 -9.26
N LEU A 254 14.02 -13.35 -10.32
CA LEU A 254 13.62 -11.96 -10.23
C LEU A 254 12.25 -11.80 -9.55
N VAL A 255 11.25 -12.63 -9.95
CA VAL A 255 9.90 -12.55 -9.38
C VAL A 255 9.93 -12.88 -7.89
N ARG A 256 10.67 -13.94 -7.49
CA ARG A 256 10.85 -14.31 -6.10
C ARG A 256 11.54 -13.19 -5.32
N MET A 257 12.61 -12.62 -5.86
CA MET A 257 13.35 -11.53 -5.24
C MET A 257 12.44 -10.30 -4.98
N ILE A 258 11.60 -9.91 -5.93
CA ILE A 258 10.63 -8.81 -5.77
C ILE A 258 9.58 -9.17 -4.72
N SER A 259 9.02 -10.37 -4.79
CA SER A 259 8.00 -10.86 -3.85
C SER A 259 8.50 -10.89 -2.41
N ASP A 260 9.69 -11.42 -2.18
CA ASP A 260 10.28 -11.56 -0.84
C ASP A 260 10.64 -10.19 -0.22
N ASN A 261 10.83 -9.16 -1.05
CA ASN A 261 11.20 -7.81 -0.63
C ASN A 261 10.06 -6.78 -0.73
N THR A 262 8.81 -7.20 -0.89
CA THR A 262 7.67 -6.30 -1.05
C THR A 262 7.55 -5.27 0.09
N TYR A 263 7.84 -5.66 1.32
CA TYR A 263 7.85 -4.75 2.48
C TYR A 263 8.92 -3.66 2.34
N SER A 264 10.14 -4.03 1.96
CA SER A 264 11.24 -3.09 1.72
C SER A 264 10.92 -2.12 0.59
N ILE A 265 10.36 -2.64 -0.52
CA ILE A 265 9.92 -1.82 -1.65
C ILE A 265 8.87 -0.80 -1.19
N MET A 266 7.89 -1.22 -0.40
CA MET A 266 6.85 -0.34 0.10
C MET A 266 7.40 0.81 0.96
N ILE A 267 8.37 0.54 1.84
CA ILE A 267 8.93 1.56 2.73
C ILE A 267 9.91 2.49 2.01
N HIS A 268 10.77 1.97 1.13
CA HIS A 268 11.94 2.71 0.64
C HIS A 268 11.80 3.29 -0.77
N HIS A 269 10.72 2.99 -1.52
CA HIS A 269 10.62 3.43 -2.92
C HIS A 269 10.65 4.96 -3.09
N ILE A 270 10.09 5.73 -2.15
CA ILE A 270 10.11 7.20 -2.20
C ILE A 270 11.54 7.73 -2.05
N PHE A 271 12.30 7.14 -1.14
CA PHE A 271 13.71 7.47 -0.96
C PHE A 271 14.54 7.05 -2.19
N ALA A 272 14.25 5.91 -2.78
CA ALA A 272 14.88 5.49 -4.03
C ALA A 272 14.66 6.51 -5.16
N PHE A 273 13.46 7.09 -5.27
CA PHE A 273 13.20 8.17 -6.23
C PHE A 273 14.01 9.43 -5.92
N MET A 274 14.28 9.70 -4.66
CA MET A 274 15.17 10.80 -4.27
C MET A 274 16.60 10.57 -4.74
N ILE A 275 17.13 9.36 -4.61
CA ILE A 275 18.46 9.00 -5.11
C ILE A 275 18.56 9.24 -6.62
N VAL A 276 17.53 8.86 -7.39
CA VAL A 276 17.49 9.14 -8.83
C VAL A 276 17.49 10.64 -9.11
N LYS A 277 16.73 11.42 -8.35
CA LYS A 277 16.71 12.89 -8.50
C LYS A 277 18.08 13.51 -8.17
N TRP A 278 18.77 13.01 -7.15
CA TRP A 278 20.16 13.45 -6.85
C TRP A 278 21.12 13.10 -7.97
N ALA A 279 20.99 11.93 -8.59
CA ALA A 279 21.81 11.57 -9.74
C ALA A 279 21.57 12.53 -10.93
N PHE A 280 20.32 12.85 -11.25
CA PHE A 280 20.01 13.82 -12.29
C PHE A 280 20.50 15.24 -11.94
N TRP A 281 20.37 15.65 -10.67
CA TRP A 281 20.93 16.92 -10.22
C TRP A 281 22.45 16.96 -10.42
N GLY A 282 23.16 15.94 -9.96
CA GLY A 282 24.62 15.84 -10.17
C GLY A 282 24.99 15.91 -11.67
N LEU A 283 24.26 15.18 -12.51
CA LEU A 283 24.46 15.24 -13.96
C LEU A 283 24.15 16.63 -14.55
N SER A 284 23.18 17.36 -14.04
CA SER A 284 22.84 18.71 -14.49
C SER A 284 23.93 19.73 -14.22
N VAL A 285 24.77 19.48 -13.17
CA VAL A 285 25.90 20.35 -12.84
C VAL A 285 27.08 20.13 -13.80
N ILE A 286 27.32 18.87 -14.21
CA ILE A 286 28.50 18.49 -15.00
C ILE A 286 28.22 18.39 -16.51
N THR A 287 26.96 18.34 -16.93
CA THR A 287 26.57 18.20 -18.34
C THR A 287 25.50 19.22 -18.73
N PRO A 288 25.49 19.69 -20.00
CA PRO A 288 24.45 20.56 -20.50
C PRO A 288 23.12 19.83 -20.78
N LEU A 289 23.08 18.49 -20.71
CA LEU A 289 21.95 17.67 -21.13
C LEU A 289 20.71 17.78 -20.21
N PHE A 290 20.92 18.21 -18.94
CA PHE A 290 19.88 18.25 -17.91
C PHE A 290 19.74 19.64 -17.28
N LYS A 291 19.98 20.72 -18.06
CA LYS A 291 19.93 22.11 -17.58
C LYS A 291 18.56 22.56 -17.07
N ASP A 292 17.51 21.91 -17.52
CA ASP A 292 16.12 22.14 -17.11
C ASP A 292 15.77 21.50 -15.75
N PHE A 293 16.76 20.92 -15.05
CA PHE A 293 16.55 20.34 -13.73
C PHE A 293 16.24 21.41 -12.68
N ASP A 294 15.08 21.28 -12.03
CA ASP A 294 14.59 22.23 -11.05
C ASP A 294 15.04 21.85 -9.61
N VAL A 295 16.10 22.51 -9.15
CA VAL A 295 16.65 22.32 -7.80
C VAL A 295 15.69 22.79 -6.71
N LEU A 296 14.86 23.81 -6.97
CA LEU A 296 13.90 24.29 -5.99
C LEU A 296 12.81 23.23 -5.78
N LYS A 297 12.30 22.61 -6.85
CA LYS A 297 11.36 21.49 -6.74
C LYS A 297 12.01 20.27 -6.10
N LEU A 298 13.27 19.98 -6.37
CA LEU A 298 14.00 18.91 -5.68
C LEU A 298 13.97 19.10 -4.16
N LYS A 299 14.16 20.34 -3.69
CA LYS A 299 14.23 20.67 -2.26
C LYS A 299 12.87 20.89 -1.60
N SER A 300 11.81 21.17 -2.35
CA SER A 300 10.50 21.58 -1.83
C SER A 300 9.39 20.53 -1.95
N THR A 301 9.54 19.50 -2.81
CA THR A 301 8.51 18.49 -2.95
C THR A 301 9.03 17.11 -3.31
N ILE A 302 8.55 16.09 -2.57
CA ILE A 302 8.84 14.67 -2.89
C ILE A 302 8.19 14.23 -4.20
N TRP A 303 7.11 14.89 -4.61
CA TRP A 303 6.31 14.52 -5.78
C TRP A 303 6.91 14.98 -7.11
N TYR A 304 7.99 15.76 -7.07
CA TYR A 304 8.73 16.13 -8.26
C TYR A 304 9.37 14.90 -8.90
N ILE A 305 8.95 14.57 -10.12
CA ILE A 305 9.59 13.57 -10.98
C ILE A 305 10.22 14.31 -12.14
N TYR A 306 11.53 14.39 -12.13
CA TYR A 306 12.26 15.00 -13.24
C TYR A 306 12.24 14.08 -14.46
N ARG A 307 11.83 14.62 -15.57
CA ARG A 307 11.79 13.95 -16.87
C ARG A 307 12.50 14.84 -17.89
N PRO A 308 13.77 14.52 -18.24
CA PRO A 308 14.51 15.28 -19.23
C PRO A 308 13.68 15.49 -20.51
N ASN A 309 13.58 16.73 -20.97
CA ASN A 309 12.75 17.13 -22.13
C ASN A 309 11.28 16.67 -22.04
N GLY A 310 10.73 16.43 -20.86
CA GLY A 310 9.37 15.95 -20.67
C GLY A 310 9.12 14.49 -21.09
N LEU A 311 10.15 13.72 -21.43
CA LEU A 311 10.01 12.37 -21.98
C LEU A 311 9.59 11.35 -20.91
N ASN A 312 8.44 10.73 -21.09
CA ASN A 312 7.88 9.73 -20.17
C ASN A 312 8.75 8.46 -20.02
N PHE A 313 9.62 8.17 -20.96
CA PHE A 313 10.55 7.04 -20.89
C PHE A 313 11.40 7.05 -19.61
N TYR A 314 11.79 8.21 -19.13
CA TYR A 314 12.56 8.34 -17.89
C TYR A 314 11.83 7.86 -16.63
N CYS A 315 10.50 7.71 -16.67
CA CYS A 315 9.75 7.09 -15.57
C CYS A 315 10.15 5.64 -15.32
N ILE A 316 10.68 4.93 -16.33
CA ILE A 316 11.19 3.56 -16.19
C ILE A 316 12.38 3.51 -15.24
N ILE A 317 13.24 4.54 -15.24
CA ILE A 317 14.38 4.64 -14.33
C ILE A 317 13.90 4.73 -12.87
N TYR A 318 12.87 5.56 -12.62
CA TYR A 318 12.27 5.66 -11.29
C TYR A 318 11.61 4.35 -10.87
N LEU A 319 10.91 3.67 -11.78
CA LEU A 319 10.31 2.37 -11.49
C LEU A 319 11.38 1.33 -11.14
N ALA A 320 12.43 1.23 -11.95
CA ALA A 320 13.54 0.31 -11.68
C ALA A 320 14.24 0.63 -10.35
N ALA A 321 14.58 1.90 -10.12
CA ALA A 321 15.18 2.34 -8.87
C ALA A 321 14.26 2.06 -7.67
N GLY A 322 12.96 2.34 -7.79
CA GLY A 322 11.95 2.09 -6.75
C GLY A 322 11.75 0.61 -6.41
N ILE A 323 12.22 -0.30 -7.25
CA ILE A 323 12.20 -1.75 -7.00
C ILE A 323 13.57 -2.19 -6.48
N PHE A 324 14.65 -1.93 -7.22
CA PHE A 324 15.95 -2.54 -6.97
C PHE A 324 16.72 -1.89 -5.80
N ILE A 325 16.65 -0.57 -5.60
CA ILE A 325 17.30 0.09 -4.47
C ILE A 325 16.70 -0.38 -3.14
N PRO A 326 15.37 -0.44 -2.94
CA PRO A 326 14.78 -1.02 -1.75
C PRO A 326 15.16 -2.49 -1.51
N ILE A 327 15.29 -3.29 -2.55
CA ILE A 327 15.74 -4.68 -2.42
C ILE A 327 17.16 -4.74 -1.87
N LEU A 328 18.07 -3.91 -2.36
CA LEU A 328 19.44 -3.81 -1.84
C LEU A 328 19.45 -3.39 -0.37
N ILE A 329 18.67 -2.35 -0.01
CA ILE A 329 18.53 -1.89 1.38
C ILE A 329 17.99 -3.03 2.27
N GLY A 330 16.96 -3.73 1.81
CA GLY A 330 16.36 -4.86 2.52
C GLY A 330 17.36 -6.00 2.74
N THR A 331 18.11 -6.37 1.72
CA THR A 331 19.09 -7.45 1.80
C THR A 331 20.18 -7.14 2.83
N VAL A 332 20.70 -5.92 2.83
CA VAL A 332 21.72 -5.48 3.82
C VAL A 332 21.14 -5.48 5.24
N SER A 333 19.93 -4.96 5.42
CA SER A 333 19.28 -4.89 6.75
C SER A 333 18.96 -6.25 7.34
N TYR A 334 18.49 -7.21 6.51
CA TYR A 334 18.16 -8.56 6.97
C TYR A 334 19.37 -9.42 7.30
N THR A 335 20.53 -9.21 6.67
CA THR A 335 21.76 -9.90 7.02
C THR A 335 22.26 -9.50 8.40
N HIS A 336 22.10 -8.25 8.79
CA HIS A 336 22.50 -7.74 10.11
C HIS A 336 21.51 -8.05 11.25
N LEU A 337 20.24 -8.32 10.96
CA LEU A 337 19.22 -8.68 11.97
C LEU A 337 19.13 -10.19 12.23
N ARG A 338 19.82 -11.02 11.45
CA ARG A 338 19.88 -12.47 11.63
C ARG A 338 21.24 -12.95 12.19
N ALA A 339 22.26 -12.11 12.21
CA ALA A 339 23.51 -12.33 12.92
C ALA A 339 23.39 -11.89 14.38
#